data_e47b777934c3555eb8cdfb0e34599daf
#
_entry.id   e47b777934c3555eb8cdfb0e34599daf
#
_cell.length_a   1.000
_cell.length_b   1.000
_cell.length_c   1.000
_cell.angle_alpha   90.00
_cell.angle_beta   90.00
_cell.angle_gamma   90.00
#
_symmetry.space_group_name_H-M   'P 1'
#
loop_
_entity.id
_entity.type
_entity.pdbx_description
1 polymer ?
#
loop_
_entity_poly.entity_id
_entity_poly.type
_entity_poly.pdbx_seq_one_letter_code
_entity_poly.pdbx_strand_id
1 'polypeptide(L)'
;SVVSGMLGRERIHYRAPSPDRVASEMKRFLDWINNRDNKAGILKSAIAHLWFVSIHPFDDGNGRIGRAISDMVMAALDGDGMHFYSLSRQILKDKNHYYKVLEETQRGNGDITHWLEWYFNAIMAAVDDSNAMLSLVLRKAAFWNTHAQASISDRQRLVLNKYLDGYDAKLTAKNWEKIAGVSKDTALRDIDALVKQDILIPTPGRVRDIPYSINYSQHSTNQSPFSEIQLETAGADTFINAIYKGST
;
A
#
# COMPACT_ATOMS: atom_id res chain seq x y z
N SER A 1 -15.55 -26.01 -8.20
CA SER A 1 -16.50 -24.92 -7.93
C SER A 1 -16.04 -24.09 -6.76
N VAL A 2 -16.21 -22.77 -6.84
CA VAL A 2 -15.97 -21.86 -5.72
C VAL A 2 -17.25 -21.76 -4.90
N VAL A 3 -17.17 -22.21 -3.65
CA VAL A 3 -18.32 -22.31 -2.76
C VAL A 3 -18.04 -21.61 -1.43
N SER A 4 -19.11 -21.14 -0.77
CA SER A 4 -19.07 -20.67 0.63
C SER A 4 -20.29 -21.20 1.38
N GLY A 5 -20.20 -21.24 2.71
CA GLY A 5 -21.27 -21.74 3.58
C GLY A 5 -20.91 -23.04 4.28
N MET A 6 -21.84 -23.55 5.10
CA MET A 6 -21.67 -24.83 5.79
C MET A 6 -21.97 -26.00 4.86
N LEU A 7 -21.36 -27.13 5.12
CA LEU A 7 -21.62 -28.38 4.40
C LEU A 7 -23.14 -28.67 4.33
N GLY A 8 -23.67 -28.84 3.10
CA GLY A 8 -25.11 -29.00 2.84
C GLY A 8 -25.95 -27.72 2.74
N ARG A 9 -25.32 -26.52 2.88
CA ARG A 9 -25.92 -25.20 2.63
C ARG A 9 -24.95 -24.29 1.88
N GLU A 10 -24.24 -24.88 0.91
CA GLU A 10 -23.21 -24.18 0.16
C GLU A 10 -23.82 -23.24 -0.88
N ARG A 11 -23.31 -22.01 -0.95
CA ARG A 11 -23.58 -21.08 -2.03
C ARG A 11 -22.49 -21.24 -3.09
N ILE A 12 -22.84 -21.61 -4.30
CA ILE A 12 -21.92 -21.66 -5.43
C ILE A 12 -21.77 -20.25 -5.99
N HIS A 13 -20.56 -19.69 -5.85
CA HIS A 13 -20.20 -18.39 -6.40
C HIS A 13 -19.81 -18.47 -7.85
N TYR A 14 -19.03 -19.50 -8.22
CA TYR A 14 -18.55 -19.69 -9.57
C TYR A 14 -18.33 -21.19 -9.87
N ARG A 15 -18.63 -21.59 -11.11
CA ARG A 15 -18.35 -22.92 -11.63
C ARG A 15 -17.12 -22.87 -12.53
N ALA A 16 -15.97 -23.29 -12.00
CA ALA A 16 -14.75 -23.46 -12.75
C ALA A 16 -14.90 -24.49 -13.87
N PRO A 17 -14.01 -24.51 -14.87
CA PRO A 17 -13.94 -25.56 -15.89
C PRO A 17 -13.95 -26.95 -15.28
N SER A 18 -14.48 -27.92 -16.04
CA SER A 18 -14.46 -29.34 -15.64
C SER A 18 -13.01 -29.85 -15.52
N PRO A 19 -12.73 -30.84 -14.66
CA PRO A 19 -11.36 -31.35 -14.42
C PRO A 19 -10.60 -31.75 -15.67
N ASP A 20 -11.28 -32.32 -16.66
CA ASP A 20 -10.72 -32.70 -17.96
C ASP A 20 -10.24 -31.49 -18.79
N ARG A 21 -10.80 -30.31 -18.58
CA ARG A 21 -10.44 -29.09 -19.28
C ARG A 21 -9.34 -28.29 -18.58
N VAL A 22 -9.10 -28.50 -17.29
CA VAL A 22 -8.13 -27.69 -16.51
C VAL A 22 -6.75 -27.72 -17.12
N ALA A 23 -6.25 -28.89 -17.56
CA ALA A 23 -4.92 -29.01 -18.15
C ALA A 23 -4.78 -28.20 -19.46
N SER A 24 -5.79 -28.21 -20.32
CA SER A 24 -5.79 -27.45 -21.57
C SER A 24 -5.93 -25.94 -21.34
N GLU A 25 -6.77 -25.53 -20.39
CA GLU A 25 -6.92 -24.09 -20.02
C GLU A 25 -5.64 -23.56 -19.37
N MET A 26 -5.00 -24.33 -18.50
CA MET A 26 -3.70 -23.94 -17.91
C MET A 26 -2.61 -23.85 -18.98
N LYS A 27 -2.57 -24.76 -19.95
CA LYS A 27 -1.62 -24.65 -21.06
C LYS A 27 -1.82 -23.34 -21.84
N ARG A 28 -3.05 -23.01 -22.21
CA ARG A 28 -3.38 -21.75 -22.91
C ARG A 28 -2.98 -20.52 -22.09
N PHE A 29 -3.26 -20.54 -20.79
CA PHE A 29 -2.87 -19.49 -19.86
C PHE A 29 -1.35 -19.33 -19.80
N LEU A 30 -0.58 -20.42 -19.67
CA LEU A 30 0.88 -20.39 -19.61
C LEU A 30 1.50 -19.94 -20.93
N ASP A 31 0.97 -20.39 -22.07
CA ASP A 31 1.41 -19.93 -23.39
C ASP A 31 1.19 -18.40 -23.54
N TRP A 32 0.04 -17.90 -23.08
CA TRP A 32 -0.28 -16.46 -23.14
C TRP A 32 0.57 -15.63 -22.19
N ILE A 33 0.76 -16.03 -20.93
CA ILE A 33 1.49 -15.23 -19.95
C ILE A 33 2.98 -15.15 -20.29
N ASN A 34 3.54 -16.21 -20.89
CA ASN A 34 4.94 -16.28 -21.32
C ASN A 34 5.19 -15.59 -22.66
N ASN A 35 4.15 -15.21 -23.39
CA ASN A 35 4.32 -14.46 -24.64
C ASN A 35 4.83 -13.06 -24.36
N ARG A 36 6.04 -12.73 -24.87
CA ARG A 36 6.73 -11.45 -24.67
C ARG A 36 6.14 -10.30 -25.50
N ASP A 37 5.35 -10.58 -26.51
CA ASP A 37 4.71 -9.56 -27.36
C ASP A 37 3.54 -8.86 -26.63
N ASN A 38 3.02 -9.44 -25.55
CA ASN A 38 2.00 -8.85 -24.71
C ASN A 38 2.60 -7.84 -23.73
N LYS A 39 2.85 -6.62 -24.20
CA LYS A 39 3.58 -5.56 -23.45
C LYS A 39 2.74 -4.78 -22.44
N ALA A 40 1.47 -4.95 -22.34
CA ALA A 40 0.61 -4.14 -21.48
C ALA A 40 0.63 -4.62 -20.02
N GLY A 41 1.62 -4.19 -19.29
CA GLY A 41 1.97 -4.65 -17.95
C GLY A 41 0.87 -4.74 -16.91
N ILE A 42 0.26 -3.63 -16.49
CA ILE A 42 -0.83 -3.64 -15.49
C ILE A 42 -2.05 -4.38 -16.04
N LEU A 43 -2.37 -4.18 -17.32
CA LEU A 43 -3.47 -4.87 -17.98
C LEU A 43 -3.21 -6.37 -18.05
N LYS A 44 -1.98 -6.78 -18.39
CA LYS A 44 -1.59 -8.20 -18.39
C LYS A 44 -1.68 -8.81 -17.00
N SER A 45 -1.27 -8.09 -15.97
CA SER A 45 -1.39 -8.51 -14.58
C SER A 45 -2.86 -8.69 -14.17
N ALA A 46 -3.73 -7.75 -14.51
CA ALA A 46 -5.17 -7.84 -14.22
C ALA A 46 -5.83 -9.03 -14.89
N ILE A 47 -5.53 -9.25 -16.17
CA ILE A 47 -6.07 -10.38 -16.94
C ILE A 47 -5.51 -11.71 -16.42
N ALA A 48 -4.20 -11.77 -16.12
CA ALA A 48 -3.57 -12.97 -15.58
C ALA A 48 -4.22 -13.40 -14.26
N HIS A 49 -4.47 -12.44 -13.36
CA HIS A 49 -5.16 -12.69 -12.10
C HIS A 49 -6.56 -13.30 -12.34
N LEU A 50 -7.40 -12.58 -13.09
CA LEU A 50 -8.77 -12.99 -13.37
C LEU A 50 -8.80 -14.37 -14.04
N TRP A 51 -7.98 -14.58 -15.06
CA TRP A 51 -7.95 -15.84 -15.82
C TRP A 51 -7.53 -17.01 -14.93
N PHE A 52 -6.43 -16.86 -14.18
CA PHE A 52 -5.96 -17.92 -13.29
C PHE A 52 -6.99 -18.29 -12.21
N VAL A 53 -7.60 -17.31 -11.54
CA VAL A 53 -8.60 -17.59 -10.51
C VAL A 53 -9.90 -18.15 -11.11
N SER A 54 -10.15 -17.92 -12.40
CA SER A 54 -11.30 -18.48 -13.13
C SER A 54 -11.04 -19.92 -13.60
N ILE A 55 -9.81 -20.29 -13.98
CA ILE A 55 -9.45 -21.68 -14.20
C ILE A 55 -9.60 -22.51 -12.92
N HIS A 56 -9.21 -21.92 -11.79
CA HIS A 56 -9.30 -22.50 -10.44
C HIS A 56 -8.68 -23.90 -10.37
N PRO A 57 -7.38 -24.07 -10.71
CA PRO A 57 -6.79 -25.39 -10.95
C PRO A 57 -6.51 -26.21 -9.69
N PHE A 58 -6.57 -25.62 -8.50
CA PHE A 58 -6.24 -26.26 -7.22
C PHE A 58 -7.45 -26.33 -6.30
N ASP A 59 -7.45 -27.27 -5.36
CA ASP A 59 -8.49 -27.37 -4.32
C ASP A 59 -8.44 -26.21 -3.34
N ASP A 60 -7.24 -25.69 -3.02
CA ASP A 60 -7.02 -24.50 -2.19
C ASP A 60 -5.83 -23.67 -2.72
N GLY A 61 -5.78 -22.41 -2.31
CA GLY A 61 -4.67 -21.52 -2.61
C GLY A 61 -4.77 -20.74 -3.93
N ASN A 62 -5.81 -20.95 -4.75
CA ASN A 62 -5.93 -20.30 -6.05
C ASN A 62 -5.84 -18.76 -5.95
N GLY A 63 -6.47 -18.14 -4.96
CA GLY A 63 -6.39 -16.71 -4.75
C GLY A 63 -4.97 -16.23 -4.35
N ARG A 64 -4.22 -17.03 -3.57
CA ARG A 64 -2.83 -16.71 -3.19
C ARG A 64 -1.91 -16.80 -4.41
N ILE A 65 -2.05 -17.83 -5.20
CA ILE A 65 -1.27 -18.03 -6.43
C ILE A 65 -1.64 -16.97 -7.47
N GLY A 66 -2.92 -16.65 -7.65
CA GLY A 66 -3.37 -15.58 -8.55
C GLY A 66 -2.73 -14.23 -8.21
N ARG A 67 -2.64 -13.89 -6.93
CA ARG A 67 -1.93 -12.66 -6.49
C ARG A 67 -0.42 -12.74 -6.76
N ALA A 68 0.21 -13.87 -6.47
CA ALA A 68 1.65 -14.06 -6.77
C ALA A 68 1.94 -13.95 -8.28
N ILE A 69 1.04 -14.45 -9.14
CA ILE A 69 1.14 -14.28 -10.60
C ILE A 69 1.02 -12.80 -10.97
N SER A 70 0.07 -12.07 -10.35
CA SER A 70 -0.07 -10.62 -10.54
C SER A 70 1.22 -9.88 -10.17
N ASP A 71 1.76 -10.16 -9.00
CA ASP A 71 2.99 -9.55 -8.50
C ASP A 71 4.18 -9.89 -9.42
N MET A 72 4.28 -11.11 -9.91
CA MET A 72 5.32 -11.53 -10.87
C MET A 72 5.24 -10.75 -12.19
N VAL A 73 4.02 -10.56 -12.73
CA VAL A 73 3.84 -9.79 -13.98
C VAL A 73 4.16 -8.32 -13.76
N MET A 74 3.79 -7.76 -12.61
CA MET A 74 4.10 -6.37 -12.26
C MET A 74 5.61 -6.16 -12.04
N ALA A 75 6.27 -7.06 -11.31
CA ALA A 75 7.73 -6.99 -11.09
C ALA A 75 8.54 -7.04 -12.39
N ALA A 76 8.06 -7.75 -13.40
CA ALA A 76 8.70 -7.78 -14.72
C ALA A 76 8.63 -6.44 -15.48
N LEU A 77 7.78 -5.50 -15.05
CA LEU A 77 7.67 -4.15 -15.62
C LEU A 77 8.63 -3.17 -14.97
N ASP A 78 8.80 -3.30 -13.65
CA ASP A 78 9.58 -2.37 -12.85
C ASP A 78 11.10 -2.51 -13.10
N GLY A 79 11.50 -3.40 -14.04
CA GLY A 79 12.89 -3.58 -14.52
C GLY A 79 13.83 -4.18 -13.46
N ASP A 80 13.81 -3.68 -12.26
CA ASP A 80 14.67 -4.11 -11.15
C ASP A 80 14.02 -5.22 -10.28
N GLY A 81 12.81 -5.64 -10.64
CA GLY A 81 12.09 -6.71 -9.93
C GLY A 81 11.61 -6.36 -8.51
N MET A 82 11.82 -5.12 -8.07
CA MET A 82 11.36 -4.63 -6.77
C MET A 82 10.20 -3.65 -6.93
N HIS A 83 9.01 -4.06 -6.49
CA HIS A 83 7.89 -3.15 -6.33
C HIS A 83 7.51 -3.08 -4.85
N PHE A 84 7.22 -1.85 -4.39
CA PHE A 84 6.95 -1.57 -2.96
C PHE A 84 5.46 -1.52 -2.63
N TYR A 85 4.58 -1.81 -3.58
CA TYR A 85 3.13 -1.82 -3.41
C TYR A 85 2.59 -3.26 -3.33
N SER A 86 1.43 -3.44 -2.70
CA SER A 86 0.85 -4.77 -2.45
C SER A 86 -0.64 -4.82 -2.79
N LEU A 87 -0.96 -5.47 -3.89
CA LEU A 87 -2.35 -5.79 -4.26
C LEU A 87 -3.03 -6.64 -3.17
N SER A 88 -2.30 -7.58 -2.57
CA SER A 88 -2.81 -8.41 -1.48
C SER A 88 -3.32 -7.60 -0.30
N ARG A 89 -2.65 -6.48 0.05
CA ARG A 89 -3.07 -5.57 1.12
C ARG A 89 -4.37 -4.82 0.76
N GLN A 90 -4.52 -4.41 -0.50
CA GLN A 90 -5.75 -3.74 -0.95
C GLN A 90 -6.93 -4.70 -0.98
N ILE A 91 -6.74 -5.91 -1.46
CA ILE A 91 -7.77 -6.97 -1.40
C ILE A 91 -8.20 -7.22 0.05
N LEU A 92 -7.26 -7.23 1.00
CA LEU A 92 -7.59 -7.43 2.42
C LEU A 92 -8.41 -6.27 2.99
N LYS A 93 -8.13 -5.02 2.58
CA LYS A 93 -8.88 -3.83 3.03
C LYS A 93 -10.32 -3.84 2.56
N ASP A 94 -10.60 -4.33 1.34
CA ASP A 94 -11.94 -4.36 0.74
C ASP A 94 -12.27 -5.74 0.15
N LYS A 95 -12.13 -6.75 0.99
CA LYS A 95 -12.31 -8.15 0.63
C LYS A 95 -13.68 -8.45 0.01
N ASN A 96 -14.74 -7.84 0.56
CA ASN A 96 -16.10 -8.10 0.11
C ASN A 96 -16.34 -7.55 -1.32
N HIS A 97 -15.82 -6.37 -1.61
CA HIS A 97 -15.93 -5.77 -2.94
C HIS A 97 -15.11 -6.56 -3.98
N TYR A 98 -13.90 -6.96 -3.63
CA TYR A 98 -13.10 -7.85 -4.48
C TYR A 98 -13.86 -9.10 -4.90
N TYR A 99 -14.44 -9.84 -3.94
CA TYR A 99 -15.17 -11.07 -4.27
C TYR A 99 -16.46 -10.80 -5.05
N LYS A 100 -17.13 -9.68 -4.78
CA LYS A 100 -18.33 -9.28 -5.53
C LYS A 100 -17.99 -9.01 -7.00
N VAL A 101 -17.00 -8.18 -7.26
CA VAL A 101 -16.56 -7.85 -8.63
C VAL A 101 -16.09 -9.09 -9.37
N LEU A 102 -15.34 -9.96 -8.69
CA LEU A 102 -14.87 -11.22 -9.25
C LEU A 102 -16.04 -12.15 -9.64
N GLU A 103 -17.02 -12.33 -8.74
CA GLU A 103 -18.20 -13.17 -8.98
C GLU A 103 -19.04 -12.61 -10.14
N GLU A 104 -19.28 -11.29 -10.17
CA GLU A 104 -20.04 -10.61 -11.23
C GLU A 104 -19.36 -10.78 -12.60
N THR A 105 -18.05 -10.59 -12.66
CA THR A 105 -17.27 -10.74 -13.89
C THR A 105 -17.26 -12.18 -14.39
N GLN A 106 -17.06 -13.15 -13.49
CA GLN A 106 -17.02 -14.59 -13.83
C GLN A 106 -18.36 -15.14 -14.30
N ARG A 107 -19.47 -14.52 -13.87
CA ARG A 107 -20.85 -14.88 -14.29
C ARG A 107 -21.36 -14.07 -15.47
N GLY A 108 -20.61 -13.04 -15.86
CA GLY A 108 -20.99 -12.12 -16.93
C GLY A 108 -20.87 -12.73 -18.33
N ASN A 109 -21.03 -11.88 -19.31
CA ASN A 109 -21.00 -12.21 -20.74
C ASN A 109 -19.60 -12.18 -21.37
N GLY A 110 -18.54 -12.06 -20.56
CA GLY A 110 -17.16 -11.90 -21.01
C GLY A 110 -16.67 -10.43 -21.02
N ASP A 111 -17.52 -9.47 -20.70
CA ASP A 111 -17.08 -8.12 -20.44
C ASP A 111 -16.33 -8.06 -19.08
N ILE A 112 -15.05 -7.70 -19.12
CA ILE A 112 -14.19 -7.59 -17.93
C ILE A 112 -13.92 -6.15 -17.52
N THR A 113 -14.61 -5.17 -18.09
CA THR A 113 -14.37 -3.73 -17.85
C THR A 113 -14.46 -3.40 -16.36
N HIS A 114 -15.51 -3.84 -15.67
CA HIS A 114 -15.69 -3.61 -14.23
C HIS A 114 -14.57 -4.25 -13.37
N TRP A 115 -14.07 -5.41 -13.78
CA TRP A 115 -12.89 -6.02 -13.16
C TRP A 115 -11.63 -5.17 -13.36
N LEU A 116 -11.38 -4.68 -14.57
CA LEU A 116 -10.22 -3.84 -14.88
C LEU A 116 -10.26 -2.52 -14.10
N GLU A 117 -11.42 -1.86 -14.02
CA GLU A 117 -11.61 -0.65 -13.22
C GLU A 117 -11.29 -0.89 -11.74
N TRP A 118 -11.84 -1.96 -11.17
CA TRP A 118 -11.54 -2.32 -9.79
C TRP A 118 -10.05 -2.60 -9.60
N TYR A 119 -9.45 -3.38 -10.49
CA TYR A 119 -8.04 -3.78 -10.39
C TYR A 119 -7.10 -2.58 -10.47
N PHE A 120 -7.32 -1.67 -11.41
CA PHE A 120 -6.51 -0.46 -11.56
C PHE A 120 -6.63 0.45 -10.35
N ASN A 121 -7.84 0.67 -9.84
CA ASN A 121 -8.06 1.43 -8.61
C ASN A 121 -7.35 0.79 -7.40
N ALA A 122 -7.35 -0.53 -7.29
CA ALA A 122 -6.63 -1.25 -6.24
C ALA A 122 -5.10 -1.08 -6.35
N ILE A 123 -4.53 -1.12 -7.56
CA ILE A 123 -3.11 -0.84 -7.77
C ILE A 123 -2.77 0.62 -7.44
N MET A 124 -3.56 1.58 -7.90
CA MET A 124 -3.35 3.00 -7.57
C MET A 124 -3.35 3.22 -6.05
N ALA A 125 -4.33 2.69 -5.35
CA ALA A 125 -4.39 2.76 -3.88
C ALA A 125 -3.20 2.05 -3.20
N ALA A 126 -2.68 0.96 -3.78
CA ALA A 126 -1.50 0.28 -3.27
C ALA A 126 -0.23 1.13 -3.41
N VAL A 127 -0.08 1.83 -4.52
CA VAL A 127 1.02 2.77 -4.76
C VAL A 127 0.94 3.96 -3.80
N ASP A 128 -0.24 4.55 -3.61
CA ASP A 128 -0.45 5.67 -2.68
C ASP A 128 -0.11 5.29 -1.24
N ASP A 129 -0.57 4.12 -0.78
CA ASP A 129 -0.23 3.59 0.55
C ASP A 129 1.28 3.41 0.73
N SER A 130 1.96 2.92 -0.29
CA SER A 130 3.40 2.69 -0.26
C SER A 130 4.19 3.99 -0.23
N ASN A 131 3.77 4.98 -1.03
CA ASN A 131 4.36 6.32 -1.02
C ASN A 131 4.18 7.01 0.34
N ALA A 132 3.00 6.89 0.95
CA ALA A 132 2.75 7.42 2.28
C ALA A 132 3.67 6.77 3.33
N MET A 133 3.82 5.43 3.28
CA MET A 133 4.70 4.70 4.20
C MET A 133 6.17 5.09 3.99
N LEU A 134 6.65 5.14 2.75
CA LEU A 134 8.02 5.55 2.42
C LEU A 134 8.30 6.97 2.92
N SER A 135 7.36 7.90 2.72
CA SER A 135 7.47 9.27 3.21
C SER A 135 7.60 9.36 4.73
N LEU A 136 6.90 8.48 5.47
CA LEU A 136 7.06 8.39 6.93
C LEU A 136 8.45 7.91 7.32
N VAL A 137 8.94 6.84 6.69
CA VAL A 137 10.27 6.28 6.96
C VAL A 137 11.36 7.29 6.67
N LEU A 138 11.29 7.96 5.52
CA LEU A 138 12.29 8.95 5.11
C LEU A 138 12.27 10.18 6.02
N ARG A 139 11.09 10.69 6.40
CA ARG A 139 10.98 11.79 7.38
C ARG A 139 11.58 11.41 8.73
N LYS A 140 11.33 10.19 9.20
CA LYS A 140 11.90 9.69 10.45
C LYS A 140 13.43 9.57 10.37
N ALA A 141 13.96 9.03 9.26
CA ALA A 141 15.39 8.93 9.04
C ALA A 141 16.05 10.31 8.98
N ALA A 142 15.47 11.24 8.22
CA ALA A 142 15.95 12.62 8.13
C ALA A 142 15.95 13.30 9.49
N PHE A 143 14.86 13.17 10.27
CA PHE A 143 14.78 13.71 11.63
C PHE A 143 15.92 13.21 12.52
N TRP A 144 16.17 11.90 12.55
CA TRP A 144 17.23 11.34 13.39
C TRP A 144 18.63 11.70 12.89
N ASN A 145 18.84 11.84 11.60
CA ASN A 145 20.11 12.31 11.04
C ASN A 145 20.40 13.75 11.47
N THR A 146 19.42 14.65 11.39
CA THR A 146 19.57 16.05 11.81
C THR A 146 19.86 16.15 13.30
N HIS A 147 19.22 15.33 14.13
CA HIS A 147 19.37 15.38 15.57
C HIS A 147 20.34 14.30 16.12
N ALA A 148 21.27 13.80 15.29
CA ALA A 148 22.22 12.76 15.70
C ALA A 148 23.11 13.16 16.91
N GLN A 149 23.41 14.46 17.05
CA GLN A 149 24.23 15.00 18.14
C GLN A 149 23.39 15.60 19.27
N ALA A 150 22.06 15.57 19.17
CA ALA A 150 21.19 16.12 20.20
C ALA A 150 21.17 15.23 21.46
N SER A 151 21.14 15.87 22.63
CA SER A 151 21.02 15.15 23.90
C SER A 151 19.58 14.71 24.15
N ILE A 152 19.22 13.54 23.62
CA ILE A 152 17.87 12.96 23.69
C ILE A 152 17.94 11.67 24.50
N SER A 153 17.25 11.61 25.63
CA SER A 153 17.16 10.40 26.47
C SER A 153 16.35 9.30 25.77
N ASP A 154 16.56 8.02 26.18
CA ASP A 154 15.81 6.88 25.63
C ASP A 154 14.30 7.06 25.78
N ARG A 155 13.85 7.64 26.87
CA ARG A 155 12.44 7.95 27.12
C ARG A 155 11.88 8.97 26.14
N GLN A 156 12.62 10.05 25.89
CA GLN A 156 12.25 11.05 24.90
C GLN A 156 12.23 10.45 23.49
N ARG A 157 13.24 9.62 23.17
CA ARG A 157 13.34 8.90 21.90
C ARG A 157 12.15 7.96 21.69
N LEU A 158 11.69 7.25 22.73
CA LEU A 158 10.51 6.39 22.69
C LEU A 158 9.26 7.18 22.26
N VAL A 159 9.02 8.32 22.91
CA VAL A 159 7.83 9.15 22.62
C VAL A 159 7.93 9.77 21.23
N LEU A 160 9.09 10.36 20.89
CA LEU A 160 9.31 10.95 19.56
C LEU A 160 9.12 9.91 18.46
N ASN A 161 9.67 8.71 18.61
CA ASN A 161 9.49 7.64 17.63
C ASN A 161 8.01 7.31 17.40
N LYS A 162 7.21 7.25 18.45
CA LYS A 162 5.78 6.97 18.32
C LYS A 162 5.06 8.01 17.46
N TYR A 163 5.39 9.30 17.62
CA TYR A 163 4.82 10.37 16.80
C TYR A 163 5.40 10.39 15.38
N LEU A 164 6.69 10.10 15.22
CA LEU A 164 7.33 9.96 13.91
C LEU A 164 6.77 8.77 13.10
N ASP A 165 6.28 7.74 13.79
CA ASP A 165 5.61 6.57 13.19
C ASP A 165 4.12 6.83 12.88
N GLY A 166 3.64 8.08 13.00
CA GLY A 166 2.29 8.47 12.61
C GLY A 166 1.23 8.28 13.71
N TYR A 167 1.60 8.36 14.98
CA TYR A 167 0.62 8.33 16.05
C TYR A 167 -0.30 9.56 16.01
N ASP A 168 -1.60 9.33 15.79
CA ASP A 168 -2.62 10.36 15.47
C ASP A 168 -3.20 11.10 16.68
N ALA A 169 -2.50 11.12 17.80
CA ALA A 169 -2.92 11.94 18.94
C ALA A 169 -2.07 13.19 19.06
N LYS A 170 -2.66 14.30 19.56
CA LYS A 170 -1.91 15.53 19.83
C LYS A 170 -0.76 15.25 20.78
N LEU A 171 0.43 15.75 20.49
CA LEU A 171 1.58 15.68 21.38
C LEU A 171 1.35 16.71 22.51
N THR A 172 0.94 16.22 23.68
CA THR A 172 0.69 17.00 24.89
C THR A 172 1.38 16.36 26.08
N ALA A 173 1.56 17.09 27.18
CA ALA A 173 2.12 16.54 28.41
C ALA A 173 1.34 15.31 28.89
N LYS A 174 0.00 15.32 28.77
CA LYS A 174 -0.86 14.20 29.15
C LYS A 174 -0.61 12.93 28.30
N ASN A 175 -0.46 13.08 26.98
CA ASN A 175 -0.17 11.94 26.10
C ASN A 175 1.28 11.46 26.26
N TRP A 176 2.22 12.40 26.51
CA TRP A 176 3.61 12.07 26.86
C TRP A 176 3.69 11.19 28.11
N GLU A 177 3.05 11.66 29.20
CA GLU A 177 2.91 10.93 30.47
C GLU A 177 2.42 9.48 30.24
N LYS A 178 1.35 9.31 29.46
CA LYS A 178 0.78 8.01 29.13
C LYS A 178 1.73 7.12 28.33
N ILE A 179 2.42 7.69 27.33
CA ILE A 179 3.32 6.91 26.44
C ILE A 179 4.61 6.54 27.18
N ALA A 180 5.18 7.49 27.93
CA ALA A 180 6.44 7.31 28.65
C ALA A 180 6.30 6.61 29.99
N GLY A 181 5.08 6.48 30.56
CA GLY A 181 4.82 5.88 31.87
C GLY A 181 5.41 6.70 33.02
N VAL A 182 5.37 8.03 32.93
CA VAL A 182 5.99 8.96 33.91
C VAL A 182 4.98 9.94 34.49
N SER A 183 5.37 10.67 35.55
CA SER A 183 4.55 11.76 36.10
C SER A 183 4.46 12.94 35.14
N LYS A 184 3.43 13.78 35.31
CA LYS A 184 3.23 14.99 34.54
C LYS A 184 4.43 15.94 34.60
N ASP A 185 5.03 16.10 35.79
CA ASP A 185 6.18 16.97 35.97
C ASP A 185 7.40 16.46 35.21
N THR A 186 7.60 15.16 35.16
CA THR A 186 8.66 14.53 34.36
C THR A 186 8.39 14.72 32.87
N ALA A 187 7.14 14.54 32.43
CA ALA A 187 6.73 14.76 31.03
C ALA A 187 6.98 16.20 30.60
N LEU A 188 6.63 17.19 31.45
CA LEU A 188 6.89 18.61 31.18
C LEU A 188 8.39 18.91 31.07
N ARG A 189 9.23 18.35 31.99
CA ARG A 189 10.69 18.54 31.90
C ARG A 189 11.28 17.93 30.61
N ASP A 190 10.80 16.77 30.23
CA ASP A 190 11.22 16.13 28.96
C ASP A 190 10.87 16.99 27.75
N ILE A 191 9.65 17.52 27.71
CA ILE A 191 9.17 18.40 26.65
C ILE A 191 9.96 19.72 26.63
N ASP A 192 10.14 20.38 27.79
CA ASP A 192 10.89 21.61 27.89
C ASP A 192 12.34 21.49 27.42
N ALA A 193 12.97 20.34 27.73
CA ALA A 193 14.32 20.03 27.26
C ALA A 193 14.38 19.90 25.72
N LEU A 194 13.35 19.36 25.08
CA LEU A 194 13.26 19.23 23.63
C LEU A 194 12.87 20.55 22.96
N VAL A 195 12.07 21.39 23.62
CA VAL A 195 11.76 22.72 23.13
C VAL A 195 13.02 23.64 23.16
N LYS A 196 13.84 23.53 24.20
CA LYS A 196 15.12 24.27 24.29
C LYS A 196 16.14 23.88 23.21
N GLN A 197 15.98 22.69 22.64
CA GLN A 197 16.80 22.17 21.54
C GLN A 197 16.14 22.36 20.16
N ASP A 198 15.04 23.15 20.09
CA ASP A 198 14.24 23.35 18.87
C ASP A 198 13.74 22.06 18.20
N ILE A 199 13.67 20.95 18.96
CA ILE A 199 13.13 19.67 18.49
C ILE A 199 11.60 19.66 18.52
N LEU A 200 11.02 20.31 19.54
CA LEU A 200 9.59 20.54 19.67
C LEU A 200 9.28 22.02 19.67
N ILE A 201 8.16 22.40 19.07
CA ILE A 201 7.62 23.76 19.09
C ILE A 201 6.21 23.75 19.70
N PRO A 202 5.88 24.69 20.59
CA PRO A 202 4.52 24.80 21.09
C PRO A 202 3.58 25.27 19.99
N THR A 203 2.42 24.63 19.89
CA THR A 203 1.39 25.00 18.92
C THR A 203 0.48 26.08 19.55
N PRO A 204 0.24 27.21 18.88
CA PRO A 204 -0.64 28.26 19.41
C PRO A 204 -2.06 27.75 19.71
N GLY A 205 -2.67 28.19 20.81
CA GLY A 205 -4.12 28.10 20.93
C GLY A 205 -4.76 27.68 22.26
N ARG A 206 -4.09 27.16 23.29
CA ARG A 206 -4.72 26.83 24.58
C ARG A 206 -3.75 27.02 25.76
N VAL A 207 -4.20 27.69 26.81
CA VAL A 207 -3.45 27.87 28.07
C VAL A 207 -3.41 26.57 28.91
N ARG A 208 -4.37 25.67 28.73
CA ARG A 208 -4.44 24.40 29.46
C ARG A 208 -4.14 23.27 28.48
N ASP A 209 -3.15 22.44 28.78
CA ASP A 209 -2.71 21.29 27.98
C ASP A 209 -2.20 21.69 26.57
N ILE A 210 -1.14 22.52 26.56
CA ILE A 210 -0.52 23.05 25.34
C ILE A 210 -0.11 21.90 24.43
N PRO A 211 -0.56 21.85 23.16
CA PRO A 211 -0.07 20.89 22.20
C PRO A 211 1.29 21.34 21.64
N TYR A 212 2.11 20.38 21.32
CA TYR A 212 3.41 20.57 20.67
C TYR A 212 3.41 19.91 19.31
N SER A 213 4.29 20.34 18.44
CA SER A 213 4.59 19.66 17.17
C SER A 213 6.08 19.42 17.04
N ILE A 214 6.44 18.38 16.31
CA ILE A 214 7.84 18.12 15.95
C ILE A 214 8.28 19.24 14.99
N ASN A 215 9.42 19.84 15.26
CA ASN A 215 10.00 20.87 14.40
C ASN A 215 10.72 20.22 13.22
N TYR A 216 10.12 20.30 12.04
CA TYR A 216 10.74 19.84 10.80
C TYR A 216 11.50 20.96 10.05
N SER A 217 11.46 22.22 10.54
CA SER A 217 11.99 23.39 9.83
C SER A 217 13.53 23.40 9.71
N GLN A 218 14.23 22.64 10.54
CA GLN A 218 15.69 22.48 10.43
C GLN A 218 16.10 21.63 9.21
N HIS A 219 15.14 21.09 8.45
CA HIS A 219 15.37 20.34 7.21
C HIS A 219 15.35 21.24 5.96
N SER A 220 15.18 22.55 6.10
CA SER A 220 15.15 23.50 4.98
C SER A 220 16.54 23.96 4.55
N THR A 221 17.47 23.04 4.33
CA THR A 221 18.49 23.22 3.30
C THR A 221 17.92 22.60 2.02
N ASN A 222 17.32 23.41 1.23
CA ASN A 222 17.03 23.46 -0.21
C ASN A 222 17.34 22.21 -1.08
N GLN A 223 17.08 21.00 -0.58
CA GLN A 223 16.97 19.82 -1.43
C GLN A 223 15.97 18.89 -0.74
N SER A 224 14.73 18.87 -1.25
CA SER A 224 13.91 17.67 -1.12
C SER A 224 14.81 16.52 -1.60
N PRO A 225 15.02 15.45 -0.82
CA PRO A 225 15.71 14.28 -1.33
C PRO A 225 14.98 13.67 -2.54
N PHE A 226 13.81 14.20 -2.89
CA PHE A 226 13.01 13.87 -4.05
C PHE A 226 13.13 14.86 -5.22
N SER A 227 13.89 15.99 -5.11
CA SER A 227 14.14 16.88 -6.25
C SER A 227 15.08 16.26 -7.29
N GLU A 228 15.79 15.19 -6.95
CA GLU A 228 16.62 14.41 -7.87
C GLU A 228 16.08 13.01 -8.18
N ILE A 229 15.16 12.48 -7.38
CA ILE A 229 14.28 11.41 -7.86
C ILE A 229 13.20 12.16 -8.66
N GLN A 230 13.48 12.52 -9.89
CA GLN A 230 12.47 12.60 -10.91
C GLN A 230 11.85 11.19 -10.95
N LEU A 231 10.85 10.93 -10.08
CA LEU A 231 9.78 10.06 -10.47
C LEU A 231 9.32 10.68 -11.77
N GLU A 232 9.81 10.13 -12.89
CA GLU A 232 9.24 10.41 -14.18
C GLU A 232 7.76 10.13 -14.04
N THR A 233 6.98 11.17 -13.79
CA THR A 233 5.53 11.21 -13.97
C THR A 233 5.19 10.86 -15.43
N ALA A 234 6.19 10.67 -16.27
CA ALA A 234 6.12 10.03 -17.58
C ALA A 234 5.35 8.69 -17.55
N GLY A 235 5.31 7.97 -16.43
CA GLY A 235 4.53 6.74 -16.32
C GLY A 235 3.02 6.98 -16.30
N ALA A 236 2.53 7.95 -15.54
CA ALA A 236 1.09 8.19 -15.42
C ALA A 236 0.53 8.88 -16.66
N ASP A 237 1.22 9.90 -17.18
CA ASP A 237 0.80 10.60 -18.41
C ASP A 237 0.97 9.74 -19.67
N THR A 238 1.99 8.90 -19.74
CA THR A 238 2.17 7.91 -20.81
C THR A 238 1.10 6.83 -20.75
N PHE A 239 0.67 6.44 -19.55
CA PHE A 239 -0.37 5.44 -19.32
C PHE A 239 -1.75 5.96 -19.72
N ILE A 240 -2.12 7.18 -19.29
CA ILE A 240 -3.37 7.86 -19.68
C ILE A 240 -3.40 8.09 -21.20
N ASN A 241 -2.32 8.53 -21.80
CA ASN A 241 -2.22 8.72 -23.25
C ASN A 241 -2.26 7.42 -24.07
N ALA A 242 -1.79 6.28 -23.51
CA ALA A 242 -1.88 4.98 -24.18
C ALA A 242 -3.30 4.43 -24.20
N ILE A 243 -4.10 4.70 -23.15
CA ILE A 243 -5.52 4.31 -23.10
C ILE A 243 -6.38 5.16 -24.04
N TYR A 244 -6.11 6.49 -24.13
CA TYR A 244 -6.96 7.40 -24.92
C TYR A 244 -6.55 7.52 -26.40
N LYS A 245 -5.34 7.14 -26.82
CA LYS A 245 -4.89 7.16 -28.21
C LYS A 245 -5.07 5.84 -28.97
N GLY A 246 -5.52 4.79 -28.33
CA GLY A 246 -5.84 3.50 -28.96
C GLY A 246 -7.29 3.39 -29.49
N SER A 247 -8.07 4.48 -29.48
CA SER A 247 -9.48 4.52 -29.91
C SER A 247 -9.71 5.52 -31.05
N THR A 248 -8.83 5.47 -32.08
CA THR A 248 -9.12 6.05 -33.41
C THR A 248 -8.55 5.12 -34.48
#